data_fec3cb24d932447e07e7a99de53c54fd
#
_entry.id   fec3cb24d932447e07e7a99de53c54fd
#
_cell.length_a   1.000
_cell.length_b   1.000
_cell.length_c   1.000
_cell.angle_alpha   90.00
_cell.angle_beta   90.00
_cell.angle_gamma   90.00
#
_symmetry.space_group_name_H-M   'P 1'
#
loop_
_entity.id
_entity.type
_entity.pdbx_description
1 polymer ?
#
loop_
_entity_poly.entity_id
_entity_poly.type
_entity_poly.pdbx_seq_one_letter_code
_entity_poly.pdbx_strand_id
1 'polypeptide(L)'
;MIGRQLIQLLQHRHHELISVRHDKHPGEFKQISNRAGNTVFVRPDLVRGTLEQAYALYESLARGIKRSIFMMFVISEIHPFDDGNGRIARIMMNAELVSAQECRIIIPTVYRDDYLLALRHLSRSRNPDAYIKMLVRAQEFTASIDFSSYEKALQQLRQANAFMQSFEGKLIF
;
A
#
# COMPACT_ATOMS: atom_id res chain seq x y z
N MET A 1 -17.31 16.22 -4.31
CA MET A 1 -17.60 15.37 -5.50
C MET A 1 -16.50 14.33 -5.73
N ILE A 2 -15.25 14.72 -5.78
CA ILE A 2 -14.09 13.83 -6.04
C ILE A 2 -13.92 12.71 -4.98
N GLY A 3 -14.11 13.00 -3.70
CA GLY A 3 -13.99 11.98 -2.65
C GLY A 3 -14.95 10.80 -2.82
N ARG A 4 -16.16 11.02 -3.30
CA ARG A 4 -17.11 9.92 -3.60
C ARG A 4 -16.63 9.05 -4.76
N GLN A 5 -16.07 9.63 -5.80
CA GLN A 5 -15.56 8.90 -6.95
C GLN A 5 -14.36 8.03 -6.55
N LEU A 6 -13.48 8.54 -5.69
CA LEU A 6 -12.32 7.80 -5.21
C LEU A 6 -12.72 6.64 -4.29
N ILE A 7 -13.73 6.84 -3.43
CA ILE A 7 -14.32 5.76 -2.62
C ILE A 7 -14.93 4.67 -3.52
N GLN A 8 -15.72 5.05 -4.52
CA GLN A 8 -16.31 4.11 -5.46
C GLN A 8 -15.23 3.34 -6.23
N LEU A 9 -14.16 4.01 -6.67
CA LEU A 9 -13.03 3.38 -7.33
C LEU A 9 -12.31 2.39 -6.40
N LEU A 10 -12.10 2.76 -5.13
CA LEU A 10 -11.51 1.88 -4.12
C LEU A 10 -12.35 0.62 -3.92
N GLN A 11 -13.67 0.77 -3.77
CA GLN A 11 -14.61 -0.34 -3.60
C GLN A 11 -14.65 -1.24 -4.85
N HIS A 12 -14.69 -0.65 -6.04
CA HIS A 12 -14.68 -1.40 -7.31
C HIS A 12 -13.39 -2.22 -7.46
N ARG A 13 -12.23 -1.62 -7.26
CA ARG A 13 -10.94 -2.31 -7.34
C ARG A 13 -10.79 -3.40 -6.28
N HIS A 14 -11.33 -3.16 -5.09
CA HIS A 14 -11.34 -4.20 -4.05
C HIS A 14 -12.26 -5.37 -4.45
N HIS A 15 -13.44 -5.09 -5.03
CA HIS A 15 -14.33 -6.12 -5.55
C HIS A 15 -13.60 -7.01 -6.56
N GLU A 16 -12.96 -6.42 -7.57
CA GLU A 16 -12.18 -7.17 -8.57
C GLU A 16 -11.06 -7.99 -7.94
N LEU A 17 -10.34 -7.41 -6.97
CA LEU A 17 -9.18 -8.02 -6.32
C LEU A 17 -9.50 -9.32 -5.58
N ILE A 18 -10.67 -9.39 -4.93
CA ILE A 18 -11.07 -10.55 -4.11
C ILE A 18 -12.39 -11.15 -4.55
N SER A 19 -12.78 -10.99 -5.81
CA SER A 19 -14.06 -11.44 -6.37
C SER A 19 -14.41 -12.91 -6.09
N VAL A 20 -13.39 -13.77 -5.98
CA VAL A 20 -13.55 -15.21 -5.65
C VAL A 20 -13.78 -15.50 -4.16
N ARG A 21 -13.61 -14.49 -3.30
CA ARG A 21 -13.77 -14.61 -1.85
C ARG A 21 -15.09 -14.00 -1.38
N HIS A 22 -16.20 -14.58 -1.78
CA HIS A 22 -17.55 -14.11 -1.44
C HIS A 22 -17.78 -13.98 0.07
N ASP A 23 -17.13 -14.85 0.87
CA ASP A 23 -17.11 -14.80 2.33
C ASP A 23 -16.47 -13.54 2.93
N LYS A 24 -15.82 -12.70 2.12
CA LYS A 24 -15.14 -11.46 2.51
C LYS A 24 -15.79 -10.21 1.94
N HIS A 25 -17.01 -10.30 1.47
CA HIS A 25 -17.83 -9.19 1.00
C HIS A 25 -17.09 -8.26 0.02
N PRO A 26 -16.74 -8.76 -1.21
CA PRO A 26 -15.97 -7.99 -2.18
C PRO A 26 -16.57 -6.61 -2.47
N GLY A 27 -15.77 -5.56 -2.31
CA GLY A 27 -16.20 -4.17 -2.55
C GLY A 27 -16.97 -3.50 -1.43
N GLU A 28 -17.37 -4.24 -0.39
CA GLU A 28 -18.12 -3.70 0.73
C GLU A 28 -17.18 -3.34 1.91
N PHE A 29 -17.45 -2.22 2.56
CA PHE A 29 -16.74 -1.88 3.78
C PHE A 29 -17.12 -2.84 4.91
N LYS A 30 -16.14 -3.15 5.74
CA LYS A 30 -16.30 -4.04 6.89
C LYS A 30 -17.47 -3.62 7.79
N GLN A 31 -18.17 -4.59 8.33
CA GLN A 31 -19.25 -4.40 9.30
C GLN A 31 -18.80 -4.71 10.74
N ILE A 32 -17.67 -5.41 10.88
CA ILE A 32 -17.10 -5.81 12.17
C ILE A 32 -15.72 -5.18 12.32
N SER A 33 -15.38 -4.71 13.52
CA SER A 33 -14.05 -4.17 13.82
C SER A 33 -12.98 -5.23 13.61
N ASN A 34 -11.91 -4.84 12.93
CA ASN A 34 -10.77 -5.71 12.67
C ASN A 34 -9.51 -5.22 13.38
N ARG A 35 -8.54 -6.12 13.56
CA ARG A 35 -7.25 -5.82 14.20
C ARG A 35 -6.13 -6.65 13.59
N ALA A 36 -4.90 -6.15 13.71
CA ALA A 36 -3.69 -6.89 13.39
C ALA A 36 -2.72 -6.82 14.58
N GLY A 37 -2.52 -7.94 15.25
CA GLY A 37 -1.81 -7.97 16.53
C GLY A 37 -2.47 -7.03 17.54
N ASN A 38 -1.72 -6.04 18.03
CA ASN A 38 -2.20 -5.04 19.00
C ASN A 38 -2.79 -3.77 18.35
N THR A 39 -2.80 -3.68 17.02
CA THR A 39 -3.36 -2.53 16.32
C THR A 39 -4.85 -2.76 16.06
N VAL A 40 -5.70 -1.89 16.61
CA VAL A 40 -7.14 -1.83 16.31
C VAL A 40 -7.33 -0.77 15.24
N PHE A 41 -7.96 -1.16 14.14
CA PHE A 41 -8.22 -0.26 13.02
C PHE A 41 -9.48 0.59 13.23
N VAL A 42 -9.72 1.52 12.32
CA VAL A 42 -10.88 2.41 12.35
C VAL A 42 -12.18 1.59 12.46
N ARG A 43 -13.10 2.01 13.33
CA ARG A 43 -14.39 1.34 13.52
C ARG A 43 -15.22 1.37 12.23
N PRO A 44 -16.09 0.36 11.99
CA PRO A 44 -16.87 0.26 10.75
C PRO A 44 -17.70 1.51 10.44
N ASP A 45 -18.38 2.07 11.45
CA ASP A 45 -19.23 3.26 11.35
C ASP A 45 -18.46 4.53 10.95
N LEU A 46 -17.15 4.56 11.19
CA LEU A 46 -16.27 5.71 10.89
C LEU A 46 -15.49 5.57 9.58
N VAL A 47 -15.46 4.39 8.96
CA VAL A 47 -14.63 4.12 7.75
C VAL A 47 -14.88 5.14 6.66
N ARG A 48 -16.16 5.33 6.27
CA ARG A 48 -16.50 6.23 5.17
C ARG A 48 -16.11 7.68 5.47
N GLY A 49 -16.47 8.19 6.63
CA GLY A 49 -16.14 9.59 7.01
C GLY A 49 -14.64 9.83 7.11
N THR A 50 -13.88 8.85 7.64
CA THR A 50 -12.43 8.94 7.72
C THR A 50 -11.78 8.94 6.32
N LEU A 51 -12.27 8.11 5.39
CA LEU A 51 -11.82 8.14 3.99
C LEU A 51 -12.13 9.48 3.31
N GLU A 52 -13.32 10.04 3.53
CA GLU A 52 -13.71 11.33 2.95
C GLU A 52 -12.80 12.46 3.43
N GLN A 53 -12.48 12.51 4.72
CA GLN A 53 -11.53 13.47 5.28
C GLN A 53 -10.09 13.27 4.76
N ALA A 54 -9.64 12.02 4.68
CA ALA A 54 -8.32 11.71 4.14
C ALA A 54 -8.20 12.14 2.67
N TYR A 55 -9.24 11.97 1.88
CA TYR A 55 -9.24 12.37 0.47
C TYR A 55 -9.23 13.90 0.28
N ALA A 56 -9.78 14.66 1.20
CA ALA A 56 -9.63 16.11 1.18
C ALA A 56 -8.15 16.54 1.35
N LEU A 57 -7.40 15.85 2.22
CA LEU A 57 -5.97 16.07 2.37
C LEU A 57 -5.17 15.58 1.14
N TYR A 58 -5.54 14.44 0.59
CA TYR A 58 -4.93 13.88 -0.61
C TYR A 58 -4.94 14.88 -1.79
N GLU A 59 -6.03 15.61 -1.98
CA GLU A 59 -6.15 16.59 -3.06
C GLU A 59 -5.13 17.73 -2.95
N SER A 60 -4.70 18.09 -1.74
CA SER A 60 -3.69 19.12 -1.50
C SER A 60 -2.26 18.67 -1.80
N LEU A 61 -2.03 17.36 -1.94
CA LEU A 61 -0.71 16.81 -2.20
C LEU A 61 -0.34 16.89 -3.68
N ALA A 62 0.93 17.07 -3.98
CA ALA A 62 1.46 16.94 -5.34
C ALA A 62 1.27 15.52 -5.85
N ARG A 63 0.96 15.37 -7.14
CA ARG A 63 0.80 14.06 -7.81
C ARG A 63 2.09 13.24 -7.73
N GLY A 64 1.98 11.95 -8.03
CA GLY A 64 3.10 11.01 -8.03
C GLY A 64 3.40 10.48 -6.63
N ILE A 65 4.67 10.39 -6.26
CA ILE A 65 5.14 9.71 -5.06
C ILE A 65 4.47 10.20 -3.76
N LYS A 66 4.17 11.50 -3.63
CA LYS A 66 3.54 12.03 -2.41
C LYS A 66 2.12 11.50 -2.22
N ARG A 67 1.29 11.52 -3.27
CA ARG A 67 -0.06 10.97 -3.23
C ARG A 67 -0.05 9.46 -3.06
N SER A 68 0.86 8.76 -3.72
CA SER A 68 0.95 7.31 -3.64
C SER A 68 1.34 6.83 -2.24
N ILE A 69 2.33 7.44 -1.58
CA ILE A 69 2.71 7.14 -0.20
C ILE A 69 1.53 7.40 0.76
N PHE A 70 0.88 8.54 0.61
CA PHE A 70 -0.28 8.92 1.42
C PHE A 70 -1.45 7.94 1.24
N MET A 71 -1.78 7.58 0.00
CA MET A 71 -2.85 6.63 -0.31
C MET A 71 -2.60 5.26 0.32
N MET A 72 -1.36 4.76 0.20
CA MET A 72 -0.99 3.50 0.82
C MET A 72 -1.12 3.54 2.34
N PHE A 73 -0.67 4.63 2.98
CA PHE A 73 -0.81 4.84 4.41
C PHE A 73 -2.27 4.86 4.85
N VAL A 74 -3.09 5.70 4.22
CA VAL A 74 -4.50 5.89 4.58
C VAL A 74 -5.28 4.56 4.52
N ILE A 75 -5.12 3.80 3.44
CA ILE A 75 -5.84 2.53 3.30
C ILE A 75 -5.33 1.50 4.32
N SER A 76 -4.03 1.49 4.60
CA SER A 76 -3.44 0.57 5.60
C SER A 76 -3.91 0.88 7.02
N GLU A 77 -4.06 2.16 7.39
CA GLU A 77 -4.49 2.60 8.72
C GLU A 77 -6.01 2.46 8.94
N ILE A 78 -6.80 2.83 7.94
CA ILE A 78 -8.25 2.69 8.04
C ILE A 78 -8.66 1.22 8.03
N HIS A 79 -7.99 0.41 7.21
CA HIS A 79 -8.27 -1.02 7.03
C HIS A 79 -9.74 -1.26 6.71
N PRO A 80 -10.25 -0.68 5.59
CA PRO A 80 -11.69 -0.51 5.38
C PRO A 80 -12.46 -1.79 5.07
N PHE A 81 -11.80 -2.90 4.72
CA PHE A 81 -12.42 -4.14 4.28
C PHE A 81 -12.16 -5.30 5.24
N ASP A 82 -12.90 -6.40 5.08
CA ASP A 82 -12.72 -7.61 5.88
C ASP A 82 -11.40 -8.35 5.57
N ASP A 83 -10.96 -8.32 4.31
CA ASP A 83 -9.68 -8.88 3.83
C ASP A 83 -9.13 -8.01 2.69
N GLY A 84 -7.93 -8.28 2.23
CA GLY A 84 -7.34 -7.65 1.04
C GLY A 84 -6.82 -6.23 1.22
N ASN A 85 -6.90 -5.65 2.43
CA ASN A 85 -6.52 -4.25 2.68
C ASN A 85 -5.08 -3.92 2.26
N GLY A 86 -4.11 -4.77 2.58
CA GLY A 86 -2.73 -4.56 2.18
C GLY A 86 -2.50 -4.68 0.66
N ARG A 87 -3.28 -5.53 -0.02
CA ARG A 87 -3.22 -5.69 -1.47
C ARG A 87 -3.81 -4.47 -2.17
N ILE A 88 -5.01 -4.04 -1.76
CA ILE A 88 -5.65 -2.87 -2.35
C ILE A 88 -4.88 -1.59 -2.06
N ALA A 89 -4.25 -1.44 -0.88
CA ALA A 89 -3.39 -0.30 -0.57
C ALA A 89 -2.23 -0.19 -1.58
N ARG A 90 -1.55 -1.30 -1.90
CA ARG A 90 -0.47 -1.32 -2.91
C ARG A 90 -0.98 -1.06 -4.33
N ILE A 91 -2.17 -1.56 -4.69
CA ILE A 91 -2.78 -1.28 -6.00
C ILE A 91 -3.10 0.22 -6.13
N MET A 92 -3.70 0.82 -5.11
CA MET A 92 -4.05 2.24 -5.13
C MET A 92 -2.80 3.13 -5.13
N MET A 93 -1.78 2.79 -4.34
CA MET A 93 -0.46 3.45 -4.38
C MET A 93 0.14 3.44 -5.79
N ASN A 94 0.20 2.27 -6.42
CA ASN A 94 0.80 2.13 -7.75
C ASN A 94 -0.03 2.76 -8.86
N ALA A 95 -1.35 2.85 -8.71
CA ALA A 95 -2.19 3.58 -9.64
C ALA A 95 -1.86 5.09 -9.68
N GLU A 96 -1.52 5.67 -8.53
CA GLU A 96 -1.06 7.07 -8.45
C GLU A 96 0.27 7.28 -9.19
N LEU A 97 1.22 6.37 -8.99
CA LEU A 97 2.52 6.44 -9.67
C LEU A 97 2.36 6.31 -11.19
N VAL A 98 1.59 5.33 -11.65
CA VAL A 98 1.32 5.13 -13.08
C VAL A 98 0.62 6.34 -13.69
N SER A 99 -0.34 6.94 -12.99
CA SER A 99 -1.05 8.13 -13.46
C SER A 99 -0.14 9.36 -13.59
N ALA A 100 0.95 9.37 -12.82
CA ALA A 100 1.98 10.41 -12.86
C ALA A 100 3.17 10.05 -13.77
N GLN A 101 3.10 8.93 -14.50
CA GLN A 101 4.18 8.39 -15.33
C GLN A 101 5.46 8.08 -14.54
N GLU A 102 5.32 7.74 -13.27
CA GLU A 102 6.41 7.32 -12.40
C GLU A 102 6.52 5.80 -12.32
N CYS A 103 7.73 5.32 -11.96
CA CYS A 103 7.99 3.90 -11.73
C CYS A 103 7.13 3.38 -10.58
N ARG A 104 6.58 2.17 -10.75
CA ARG A 104 5.83 1.47 -9.68
C ARG A 104 6.75 1.10 -8.52
N ILE A 105 6.14 0.91 -7.36
CA ILE A 105 6.81 0.35 -6.19
C ILE A 105 6.44 -1.13 -6.06
N ILE A 106 7.46 -2.00 -6.08
CA ILE A 106 7.36 -3.39 -5.65
C ILE A 106 8.11 -3.49 -4.32
N ILE A 107 7.42 -3.90 -3.26
CA ILE A 107 8.04 -4.14 -1.97
C ILE A 107 8.54 -5.58 -1.96
N PRO A 108 9.87 -5.83 -2.03
CA PRO A 108 10.40 -7.19 -2.04
C PRO A 108 10.18 -7.89 -0.69
N THR A 109 10.21 -9.23 -0.70
CA THR A 109 9.95 -10.03 0.52
C THR A 109 10.90 -9.66 1.65
N VAL A 110 12.18 -9.49 1.35
CA VAL A 110 13.22 -9.10 2.32
C VAL A 110 12.93 -7.77 3.02
N TYR A 111 12.12 -6.90 2.39
CA TYR A 111 11.75 -5.57 2.91
C TYR A 111 10.41 -5.54 3.66
N ARG A 112 9.75 -6.71 3.77
CA ARG A 112 8.41 -6.79 4.36
C ARG A 112 8.35 -6.31 5.80
N ASP A 113 9.31 -6.72 6.62
CA ASP A 113 9.32 -6.37 8.05
C ASP A 113 9.70 -4.91 8.27
N ASP A 114 10.66 -4.38 7.49
CA ASP A 114 11.01 -2.96 7.49
C ASP A 114 9.80 -2.09 7.14
N TYR A 115 9.02 -2.50 6.12
CA TYR A 115 7.77 -1.84 5.76
C TYR A 115 6.77 -1.84 6.93
N LEU A 116 6.53 -2.99 7.54
CA LEU A 116 5.57 -3.10 8.64
C LEU A 116 6.03 -2.33 9.89
N LEU A 117 7.33 -2.31 10.18
CA LEU A 117 7.91 -1.53 11.27
C LEU A 117 7.78 -0.03 11.02
N ALA A 118 8.11 0.44 9.80
CA ALA A 118 8.00 1.84 9.41
C ALA A 118 6.54 2.34 9.46
N LEU A 119 5.60 1.52 8.99
CA LEU A 119 4.17 1.82 9.07
C LEU A 119 3.69 1.95 10.52
N ARG A 120 4.06 0.99 11.39
CA ARG A 120 3.72 1.03 12.82
C ARG A 120 4.34 2.23 13.52
N HIS A 121 5.58 2.60 13.15
CA HIS A 121 6.25 3.77 13.72
C HIS A 121 5.50 5.05 13.33
N LEU A 122 5.13 5.21 12.07
CA LEU A 122 4.32 6.35 11.61
C LEU A 122 3.00 6.44 12.39
N SER A 123 2.27 5.33 12.49
CA SER A 123 0.98 5.24 13.18
C SER A 123 1.07 5.66 14.65
N ARG A 124 2.16 5.30 15.35
CA ARG A 124 2.31 5.54 16.79
C ARG A 124 2.98 6.87 17.13
N SER A 125 4.03 7.21 16.40
CA SER A 125 4.86 8.40 16.70
C SER A 125 4.50 9.62 15.85
N ARG A 126 3.64 9.45 14.83
CA ARG A 126 3.28 10.49 13.84
C ARG A 126 4.48 11.02 13.06
N ASN A 127 5.60 10.29 13.04
CA ASN A 127 6.79 10.65 12.25
C ASN A 127 6.80 9.82 10.95
N PRO A 128 6.67 10.46 9.77
CA PRO A 128 6.59 9.77 8.49
C PRO A 128 7.95 9.43 7.89
N ASP A 129 9.07 9.93 8.43
CA ASP A 129 10.38 9.88 7.77
C ASP A 129 10.83 8.48 7.39
N ALA A 130 10.75 7.52 8.33
CA ALA A 130 11.14 6.14 8.08
C ALA A 130 10.26 5.48 7.00
N TYR A 131 8.95 5.76 7.04
CA TYR A 131 8.00 5.22 6.09
C TYR A 131 8.22 5.78 4.68
N ILE A 132 8.42 7.08 4.56
CA ILE A 132 8.73 7.76 3.28
C ILE A 132 10.05 7.23 2.71
N LYS A 133 11.13 7.22 3.52
CA LYS A 133 12.44 6.71 3.09
C LYS A 133 12.38 5.27 2.60
N MET A 134 11.65 4.42 3.30
CA MET A 134 11.49 3.01 2.93
C MET A 134 10.77 2.86 1.57
N LEU A 135 9.68 3.60 1.32
CA LEU A 135 8.94 3.51 0.06
C LEU A 135 9.71 4.13 -1.11
N VAL A 136 10.41 5.26 -0.89
CA VAL A 136 11.29 5.85 -1.91
C VAL A 136 12.39 4.86 -2.29
N ARG A 137 13.06 4.23 -1.31
CA ARG A 137 14.08 3.23 -1.57
C ARG A 137 13.50 2.00 -2.31
N ALA A 138 12.29 1.58 -2.00
CA ALA A 138 11.62 0.49 -2.74
C ALA A 138 11.28 0.90 -4.19
N GLN A 139 10.98 2.19 -4.44
CA GLN A 139 10.80 2.72 -5.80
C GLN A 139 12.11 2.72 -6.58
N GLU A 140 13.21 3.22 -5.98
CA GLU A 140 14.55 3.22 -6.56
C GLU A 140 14.99 1.80 -6.92
N PHE A 141 14.78 0.85 -6.00
CA PHE A 141 15.04 -0.56 -6.26
C PHE A 141 14.23 -1.07 -7.45
N THR A 142 12.93 -0.82 -7.48
CA THR A 142 12.08 -1.28 -8.59
C THR A 142 12.53 -0.69 -9.92
N ALA A 143 12.93 0.59 -9.92
CA ALA A 143 13.43 1.28 -11.11
C ALA A 143 14.79 0.75 -11.60
N SER A 144 15.59 0.16 -10.71
CA SER A 144 16.89 -0.42 -11.07
C SER A 144 16.80 -1.79 -11.75
N ILE A 145 15.63 -2.45 -11.71
CA ILE A 145 15.44 -3.78 -12.29
C ILE A 145 15.06 -3.69 -13.77
N ASP A 146 15.77 -4.44 -14.61
CA ASP A 146 15.44 -4.58 -16.03
C ASP A 146 14.31 -5.61 -16.24
N PHE A 147 13.09 -5.11 -16.38
CA PHE A 147 11.90 -5.92 -16.68
C PHE A 147 11.69 -6.20 -18.17
N SER A 148 12.69 -5.97 -19.04
CA SER A 148 12.56 -6.23 -20.48
C SER A 148 12.46 -7.72 -20.81
N SER A 149 12.97 -8.61 -19.96
CA SER A 149 12.72 -10.04 -20.01
C SER A 149 12.59 -10.64 -18.62
N TYR A 150 11.87 -11.78 -18.54
CA TYR A 150 11.69 -12.52 -17.29
C TYR A 150 13.02 -12.97 -16.70
N GLU A 151 13.92 -13.49 -17.54
CA GLU A 151 15.22 -14.03 -17.11
C GLU A 151 16.10 -12.95 -16.48
N LYS A 152 16.19 -11.78 -17.11
CA LYS A 152 16.95 -10.64 -16.58
C LYS A 152 16.39 -10.16 -15.26
N ALA A 153 15.08 -9.94 -15.20
CA ALA A 153 14.41 -9.50 -13.98
C ALA A 153 14.62 -10.51 -12.84
N LEU A 154 14.43 -11.81 -13.11
CA LEU A 154 14.59 -12.86 -12.12
C LEU A 154 16.02 -12.94 -11.59
N GLN A 155 17.02 -12.82 -12.48
CA GLN A 155 18.44 -12.82 -12.11
C GLN A 155 18.76 -11.64 -11.18
N GLN A 156 18.36 -10.43 -11.56
CA GLN A 156 18.62 -9.22 -10.77
C GLN A 156 17.90 -9.27 -9.41
N LEU A 157 16.65 -9.72 -9.37
CA LEU A 157 15.89 -9.87 -8.13
C LEU A 157 16.54 -10.89 -7.18
N ARG A 158 17.09 -12.00 -7.71
CA ARG A 158 17.85 -12.99 -6.91
C ARG A 158 19.15 -12.41 -6.38
N GLN A 159 19.93 -11.72 -7.21
CA GLN A 159 21.18 -11.06 -6.82
C GLN A 159 20.94 -9.98 -5.75
N ALA A 160 19.80 -9.31 -5.79
CA ALA A 160 19.40 -8.29 -4.83
C ALA A 160 18.83 -8.86 -3.53
N ASN A 161 18.77 -10.19 -3.35
CA ASN A 161 18.12 -10.87 -2.20
C ASN A 161 16.61 -10.58 -2.07
N ALA A 162 15.94 -10.17 -3.14
CA ALA A 162 14.57 -9.69 -3.10
C ALA A 162 13.55 -10.72 -2.56
N PHE A 163 13.84 -12.01 -2.73
CA PHE A 163 12.97 -13.11 -2.31
C PHE A 163 13.29 -13.69 -0.92
N MET A 164 14.41 -13.29 -0.31
CA MET A 164 14.78 -13.73 1.03
C MET A 164 13.79 -13.22 2.08
N GLN A 165 13.72 -13.91 3.21
CA GLN A 165 13.06 -13.36 4.39
C GLN A 165 13.94 -12.27 5.02
N SER A 166 13.34 -11.35 5.75
CA SER A 166 14.05 -10.22 6.37
C SER A 166 15.15 -10.62 7.36
N PHE A 167 15.02 -11.80 7.98
CA PHE A 167 16.01 -12.36 8.90
C PHE A 167 17.13 -13.13 8.18
N GLU A 168 16.99 -13.44 6.89
CA GLU A 168 17.97 -14.20 6.10
C GLU A 168 18.95 -13.29 5.38
N GLY A 169 18.59 -12.04 5.12
CA GLY A 169 19.44 -11.14 4.36
C GLY A 169 18.94 -9.70 4.35
N LYS A 170 19.62 -8.88 3.57
CA LYS A 170 19.26 -7.49 3.32
C LYS A 170 19.13 -7.24 1.83
N LEU A 171 18.30 -6.28 1.47
CA LEU A 171 18.18 -5.82 0.08
C LEU A 171 19.49 -5.17 -0.36
N ILE A 172 20.03 -5.63 -1.50
CA ILE A 172 21.27 -5.15 -2.11
C ILE A 172 20.92 -4.59 -3.48
N PHE A 173 21.25 -3.30 -3.74
CA PHE A 173 21.18 -2.68 -5.07
C PHE A 173 21.87 -1.31 -5.07
#